data_709b131b7fbd71bbae804067536799ee
#
_entry.id   709b131b7fbd71bbae804067536799ee
#
_cell.length_a   1.000
_cell.length_b   1.000
_cell.length_c   1.000
_cell.angle_alpha   90.00
_cell.angle_beta   90.00
_cell.angle_gamma   90.00
#
_symmetry.space_group_name_H-M   'P 1'
#
loop_
_entity.id
_entity.type
_entity.pdbx_description
1 polymer ?
#
loop_
_entity_poly.entity_id
_entity_poly.type
_entity_poly.pdbx_seq_one_letter_code
_entity_poly.pdbx_strand_id
1 'polypeptide(L)'
;MQDKKKKKNKRKKWMKFRHRVVRNILSVTLGIYTRLKYKVKVEKFREQEKRPYLILYNHQTAFDQFFVGMSFRGPVYYVATEDIFTKGWVSKLIKYLVAPIPIKKQAADVGAVMNCIRVSREGGTIAIAPEGNRTFSGSTGYMNDAIVLLARKLAMPVALFRIEGGYGVHPRWSDVVRSGGMRAYVSRVISPEQVKDMSDEELLAAIKDGLATREGRGEHAYPHPRRAEYLERAVYVCPTCGMTEFYSEGATVRCQKCGLTVTVNDDMTVTADTPLPFASIGEWYDWQCDYVNSIDPREITGPLHTTTARLSEVIPYKKKVLIDKHAPLTLYSDRITAGDYVFDFATTSVVTVLGRNKINIYHGGRVFQLKCDKRFSALRYMNIFYRTRNLNKENENDRFIGI
;
A
#
# COMPACT_ATOMS: atom_id res chain seq x y z
N MET A 1 -41.92 22.34 -37.65
CA MET A 1 -40.94 21.26 -37.41
C MET A 1 -39.58 21.90 -37.12
N GLN A 2 -39.22 21.99 -35.85
CA GLN A 2 -37.91 22.54 -35.44
C GLN A 2 -36.96 21.40 -35.14
N ASP A 3 -35.92 21.32 -35.96
CA ASP A 3 -34.86 20.32 -35.86
C ASP A 3 -33.95 20.65 -34.70
N LYS A 4 -34.14 19.98 -33.54
CA LYS A 4 -33.26 20.09 -32.37
C LYS A 4 -31.95 19.32 -32.67
N LYS A 5 -30.97 19.99 -33.26
CA LYS A 5 -29.57 19.49 -33.32
C LYS A 5 -29.11 19.10 -31.93
N LYS A 6 -29.06 17.80 -31.63
CA LYS A 6 -28.40 17.24 -30.46
C LYS A 6 -26.92 17.62 -30.51
N LYS A 7 -26.50 18.64 -29.72
CA LYS A 7 -25.09 18.94 -29.46
C LYS A 7 -24.44 17.68 -28.87
N LYS A 8 -23.68 16.92 -29.68
CA LYS A 8 -22.79 15.87 -29.19
C LYS A 8 -21.82 16.51 -28.18
N ASN A 9 -22.03 16.25 -26.91
CA ASN A 9 -21.18 16.71 -25.82
C ASN A 9 -19.82 16.01 -25.99
N LYS A 10 -18.86 16.66 -26.67
CA LYS A 10 -17.50 16.14 -26.88
C LYS A 10 -16.88 15.95 -25.50
N ARG A 11 -16.83 14.71 -25.00
CA ARG A 11 -16.16 14.39 -23.73
C ARG A 11 -14.74 14.97 -23.76
N LYS A 12 -14.41 15.84 -22.81
CA LYS A 12 -13.07 16.45 -22.69
C LYS A 12 -12.01 15.35 -22.58
N LYS A 13 -10.96 15.40 -23.42
CA LYS A 13 -9.86 14.43 -23.37
C LYS A 13 -9.24 14.38 -21.95
N TRP A 14 -8.89 13.17 -21.50
CA TRP A 14 -8.15 12.96 -20.25
C TRP A 14 -6.72 13.46 -20.38
N MET A 15 -6.04 13.02 -21.44
CA MET A 15 -4.68 13.43 -21.76
C MET A 15 -4.61 14.89 -22.18
N LYS A 16 -3.65 15.64 -21.60
CA LYS A 16 -3.38 17.04 -21.90
C LYS A 16 -1.89 17.24 -22.17
N PHE A 17 -1.55 18.17 -23.07
CA PHE A 17 -0.16 18.53 -23.37
C PHE A 17 0.63 18.90 -22.10
N ARG A 18 0.01 19.67 -21.19
CA ARG A 18 0.63 20.04 -19.92
C ARG A 18 1.12 18.85 -19.09
N HIS A 19 0.48 17.67 -19.15
CA HIS A 19 0.92 16.49 -18.41
C HIS A 19 2.30 16.02 -18.89
N ARG A 20 2.64 16.20 -20.17
CA ARG A 20 3.97 15.92 -20.72
C ARG A 20 5.00 16.92 -20.20
N VAL A 21 4.66 18.21 -20.17
CA VAL A 21 5.53 19.26 -19.63
C VAL A 21 5.81 19.03 -18.15
N VAL A 22 4.75 18.84 -17.36
CA VAL A 22 4.85 18.56 -15.92
C VAL A 22 5.70 17.31 -15.66
N ARG A 23 5.45 16.22 -16.38
CA ARG A 23 6.25 15.00 -16.27
C ARG A 23 7.74 15.26 -16.53
N ASN A 24 8.08 16.02 -17.56
CA ASN A 24 9.47 16.30 -17.89
C ASN A 24 10.16 17.11 -16.79
N ILE A 25 9.50 18.13 -16.25
CA ILE A 25 10.01 18.92 -15.12
C ILE A 25 10.18 18.01 -13.89
N LEU A 26 9.14 17.24 -13.51
CA LEU A 26 9.20 16.37 -12.33
C LEU A 26 10.24 15.26 -12.49
N SER A 27 10.46 14.71 -13.70
CA SER A 27 11.46 13.66 -13.91
C SER A 27 12.89 14.14 -13.68
N VAL A 28 13.17 15.43 -13.88
CA VAL A 28 14.48 16.03 -13.57
C VAL A 28 14.57 16.37 -12.09
N THR A 29 13.67 17.19 -11.58
CA THR A 29 13.73 17.69 -10.19
C THR A 29 13.59 16.56 -9.15
N LEU A 30 12.57 15.71 -9.28
CA LEU A 30 12.39 14.57 -8.39
C LEU A 30 13.42 13.46 -8.67
N GLY A 31 13.90 13.36 -9.91
CA GLY A 31 14.98 12.44 -10.26
C GLY A 31 16.26 12.74 -9.50
N ILE A 32 16.66 13.99 -9.42
CA ILE A 32 17.82 14.44 -8.62
C ILE A 32 17.55 14.18 -7.14
N TYR A 33 16.40 14.65 -6.63
CA TYR A 33 16.03 14.48 -5.22
C TYR A 33 16.03 13.01 -4.78
N THR A 34 15.40 12.12 -5.56
CA THR A 34 15.29 10.70 -5.18
C THR A 34 16.63 9.99 -5.27
N ARG A 35 17.47 10.32 -6.26
CA ARG A 35 18.83 9.77 -6.35
C ARG A 35 19.69 10.17 -5.16
N LEU A 36 19.65 11.42 -4.75
CA LEU A 36 20.40 11.91 -3.60
C LEU A 36 19.90 11.30 -2.29
N LYS A 37 18.58 11.27 -2.10
CA LYS A 37 17.95 10.82 -0.86
C LYS A 37 17.92 9.30 -0.69
N TYR A 38 17.61 8.56 -1.76
CA TYR A 38 17.39 7.11 -1.71
C TYR A 38 18.53 6.31 -2.34
N LYS A 39 19.51 6.98 -2.97
CA LYS A 39 20.59 6.34 -3.75
C LYS A 39 20.08 5.32 -4.78
N VAL A 40 18.87 5.58 -5.33
CA VAL A 40 18.18 4.68 -6.25
C VAL A 40 18.82 4.71 -7.64
N LYS A 41 19.12 3.51 -8.18
CA LYS A 41 19.48 3.31 -9.59
C LYS A 41 18.23 2.95 -10.37
N VAL A 42 17.68 3.91 -11.12
CA VAL A 42 16.52 3.67 -12.01
C VAL A 42 17.02 3.38 -13.42
N GLU A 43 16.69 2.21 -13.93
CA GLU A 43 17.03 1.82 -15.30
C GLU A 43 16.03 2.42 -16.29
N LYS A 44 16.57 2.97 -17.38
CA LYS A 44 15.74 3.47 -18.48
C LYS A 44 15.20 2.30 -19.28
N PHE A 45 13.89 2.18 -19.33
CA PHE A 45 13.24 1.18 -20.16
C PHE A 45 13.39 1.56 -21.64
N ARG A 46 14.02 0.70 -22.40
CA ARG A 46 14.07 0.79 -23.86
C ARG A 46 12.80 0.12 -24.38
N GLU A 47 11.80 0.93 -24.66
CA GLU A 47 10.49 0.46 -25.12
C GLU A 47 10.66 -0.42 -26.37
N GLN A 48 10.28 -1.70 -26.25
CA GLN A 48 10.33 -2.69 -27.33
C GLN A 48 9.04 -2.65 -28.15
N GLU A 49 7.93 -2.26 -27.50
CA GLU A 49 6.59 -2.20 -28.06
C GLU A 49 6.12 -0.74 -28.22
N LYS A 50 5.10 -0.53 -29.07
CA LYS A 50 4.45 0.77 -29.15
C LYS A 50 3.67 1.05 -27.86
N ARG A 51 3.77 2.30 -27.38
CA ARG A 51 2.85 2.79 -26.34
C ARG A 51 1.40 2.68 -26.81
N PRO A 52 0.42 2.55 -25.88
CA PRO A 52 0.56 2.62 -24.40
C PRO A 52 0.92 1.29 -23.72
N TYR A 53 1.35 1.38 -22.45
CA TYR A 53 1.61 0.23 -21.58
C TYR A 53 0.67 0.23 -20.39
N LEU A 54 0.32 -0.96 -19.88
CA LEU A 54 -0.09 -1.17 -18.51
C LEU A 54 1.17 -1.51 -17.71
N ILE A 55 1.58 -0.61 -16.81
CA ILE A 55 2.72 -0.80 -15.92
C ILE A 55 2.19 -1.31 -14.59
N LEU A 56 2.60 -2.50 -14.19
CA LEU A 56 2.37 -3.03 -12.85
C LEU A 56 3.68 -2.93 -12.07
N TYR A 57 3.63 -2.44 -10.82
CA TYR A 57 4.82 -2.27 -9.99
C TYR A 57 4.57 -2.69 -8.55
N ASN A 58 5.58 -3.30 -7.90
CA ASN A 58 5.54 -3.60 -6.47
C ASN A 58 5.65 -2.31 -5.65
N HIS A 59 5.05 -2.31 -4.44
CA HIS A 59 4.89 -1.06 -3.69
C HIS A 59 5.72 -1.05 -2.40
N GLN A 60 6.93 -0.48 -2.48
CA GLN A 60 7.90 -0.47 -1.39
C GLN A 60 7.98 0.86 -0.66
N THR A 61 8.03 1.98 -1.40
CA THR A 61 8.23 3.31 -0.83
C THR A 61 7.12 4.29 -1.18
N ALA A 62 7.12 5.46 -0.59
CA ALA A 62 6.19 6.54 -0.94
C ALA A 62 6.53 7.21 -2.31
N PHE A 63 7.66 6.85 -2.94
CA PHE A 63 8.19 7.49 -4.14
C PHE A 63 8.21 6.59 -5.37
N ASP A 64 7.67 5.38 -5.28
CA ASP A 64 7.70 4.36 -6.35
C ASP A 64 7.16 4.88 -7.68
N GLN A 65 6.08 5.68 -7.65
CA GLN A 65 5.51 6.30 -8.84
C GLN A 65 6.51 7.21 -9.58
N PHE A 66 7.46 7.82 -8.86
CA PHE A 66 8.49 8.64 -9.50
C PHE A 66 9.55 7.79 -10.16
N PHE A 67 9.91 6.64 -9.59
CA PHE A 67 10.85 5.69 -10.21
C PHE A 67 10.27 5.15 -11.52
N VAL A 68 8.98 4.76 -11.54
CA VAL A 68 8.27 4.41 -12.78
C VAL A 68 8.33 5.56 -13.79
N GLY A 69 7.98 6.79 -13.38
CA GLY A 69 8.01 7.96 -14.26
C GLY A 69 9.41 8.31 -14.77
N MET A 70 10.48 7.94 -14.04
CA MET A 70 11.87 8.12 -14.48
C MET A 70 12.31 7.06 -15.49
N SER A 71 11.78 5.83 -15.41
CA SER A 71 12.12 4.72 -16.31
C SER A 71 11.45 4.86 -17.68
N PHE A 72 10.17 5.21 -17.71
CA PHE A 72 9.37 5.29 -18.95
C PHE A 72 9.40 6.67 -19.60
N ARG A 73 9.20 6.74 -20.92
CA ARG A 73 9.06 7.99 -21.67
C ARG A 73 7.61 8.49 -21.65
N GLY A 74 7.42 9.81 -21.63
CA GLY A 74 6.11 10.47 -21.66
C GLY A 74 5.29 10.32 -20.38
N PRO A 75 4.08 10.90 -20.32
CA PRO A 75 3.25 10.89 -19.13
C PRO A 75 2.75 9.48 -18.82
N VAL A 76 2.75 9.15 -17.52
CA VAL A 76 2.16 7.94 -16.96
C VAL A 76 0.99 8.35 -16.07
N TYR A 77 -0.15 7.69 -16.19
CA TYR A 77 -1.37 7.94 -15.44
C TYR A 77 -1.51 6.90 -14.33
N TYR A 78 -1.26 7.32 -13.10
CA TYR A 78 -1.26 6.43 -11.94
C TYR A 78 -2.68 6.21 -11.43
N VAL A 79 -3.02 4.96 -11.14
CA VAL A 79 -4.21 4.63 -10.36
C VAL A 79 -3.91 4.96 -8.90
N ALA A 80 -4.73 5.82 -8.31
CA ALA A 80 -4.51 6.33 -6.97
C ALA A 80 -5.80 6.27 -6.14
N THR A 81 -5.65 5.90 -4.87
CA THR A 81 -6.76 5.84 -3.92
C THR A 81 -7.33 7.24 -3.62
N GLU A 82 -8.56 7.28 -3.16
CA GLU A 82 -9.33 8.49 -2.87
C GLU A 82 -8.64 9.45 -1.88
N ASP A 83 -7.71 8.96 -1.06
CA ASP A 83 -6.97 9.79 -0.10
C ASP A 83 -6.19 10.94 -0.74
N ILE A 84 -5.69 10.75 -1.96
CA ILE A 84 -4.99 11.80 -2.70
C ILE A 84 -5.94 12.93 -3.10
N PHE A 85 -7.24 12.64 -3.16
CA PHE A 85 -8.30 13.58 -3.55
C PHE A 85 -8.99 14.26 -2.37
N THR A 86 -8.52 14.08 -1.12
CA THR A 86 -9.11 14.64 0.09
C THR A 86 -8.31 15.80 0.71
N LYS A 87 -7.30 16.31 -0.01
CA LYS A 87 -6.40 17.37 0.48
C LYS A 87 -6.82 18.78 0.02
N GLY A 88 -8.10 19.00 -0.25
CA GLY A 88 -8.64 20.30 -0.64
C GLY A 88 -8.03 20.85 -1.96
N TRP A 89 -7.43 22.05 -1.93
CA TRP A 89 -6.84 22.69 -3.11
C TRP A 89 -5.65 21.91 -3.69
N VAL A 90 -4.87 21.22 -2.85
CA VAL A 90 -3.74 20.38 -3.28
C VAL A 90 -4.23 19.25 -4.17
N SER A 91 -5.36 18.62 -3.83
CA SER A 91 -5.98 17.57 -4.67
C SER A 91 -6.41 18.10 -6.04
N LYS A 92 -6.93 19.33 -6.08
CA LYS A 92 -7.30 20.01 -7.35
C LYS A 92 -6.06 20.26 -8.20
N LEU A 93 -4.96 20.70 -7.57
CA LEU A 93 -3.68 20.93 -8.24
C LEU A 93 -3.09 19.62 -8.79
N ILE A 94 -3.04 18.55 -8.00
CA ILE A 94 -2.57 17.22 -8.44
C ILE A 94 -3.40 16.73 -9.62
N LYS A 95 -4.74 16.83 -9.54
CA LYS A 95 -5.63 16.46 -10.64
C LYS A 95 -5.36 17.28 -11.91
N TYR A 96 -5.08 18.56 -11.76
CA TYR A 96 -4.76 19.44 -12.89
C TYR A 96 -3.41 19.09 -13.54
N LEU A 97 -2.37 18.83 -12.73
CA LEU A 97 -1.00 18.62 -13.19
C LEU A 97 -0.74 17.22 -13.75
N VAL A 98 -1.25 16.17 -13.11
CA VAL A 98 -0.90 14.76 -13.43
C VAL A 98 -2.10 13.87 -13.68
N ALA A 99 -3.33 14.35 -13.43
CA ALA A 99 -4.60 13.66 -13.67
C ALA A 99 -4.61 12.17 -13.28
N PRO A 100 -4.33 11.83 -12.01
CA PRO A 100 -4.35 10.43 -11.58
C PRO A 100 -5.75 9.85 -11.75
N ILE A 101 -5.81 8.54 -11.97
CA ILE A 101 -7.06 7.78 -12.11
C ILE A 101 -7.54 7.41 -10.70
N PRO A 102 -8.72 7.91 -10.25
CA PRO A 102 -9.21 7.59 -8.92
C PRO A 102 -9.71 6.14 -8.84
N ILE A 103 -9.39 5.46 -7.73
CA ILE A 103 -9.93 4.16 -7.37
C ILE A 103 -10.43 4.19 -5.93
N LYS A 104 -11.59 3.57 -5.68
CA LYS A 104 -12.10 3.30 -4.34
C LYS A 104 -11.54 1.98 -3.82
N LYS A 105 -11.11 1.94 -2.56
CA LYS A 105 -10.61 0.70 -1.93
C LYS A 105 -11.73 -0.32 -1.60
N GLN A 106 -12.98 0.07 -1.79
CA GLN A 106 -14.12 -0.85 -1.66
C GLN A 106 -14.31 -1.57 -2.99
N ALA A 107 -14.59 -2.86 -2.98
CA ALA A 107 -15.07 -3.70 -4.08
C ALA A 107 -14.73 -3.26 -5.52
N ALA A 108 -15.03 -4.07 -6.51
CA ALA A 108 -14.76 -3.78 -7.92
C ALA A 108 -15.23 -2.37 -8.33
N ASP A 109 -14.29 -1.42 -8.49
CA ASP A 109 -14.59 -0.05 -8.92
C ASP A 109 -14.70 0.03 -10.45
N VAL A 110 -15.92 -0.22 -10.96
CA VAL A 110 -16.23 -0.11 -12.39
C VAL A 110 -15.85 1.27 -12.96
N GLY A 111 -15.96 2.33 -12.14
CA GLY A 111 -15.57 3.68 -12.54
C GLY A 111 -14.06 3.80 -12.81
N ALA A 112 -13.23 3.18 -11.97
CA ALA A 112 -11.79 3.13 -12.16
C ALA A 112 -11.44 2.37 -13.45
N VAL A 113 -12.04 1.20 -13.69
CA VAL A 113 -11.84 0.40 -14.92
C VAL A 113 -12.23 1.21 -16.16
N MET A 114 -13.38 1.87 -16.14
CA MET A 114 -13.82 2.72 -17.27
C MET A 114 -12.89 3.91 -17.52
N ASN A 115 -12.31 4.49 -16.48
CA ASN A 115 -11.32 5.55 -16.62
C ASN A 115 -10.00 5.00 -17.20
N CYS A 116 -9.55 3.82 -16.79
CA CYS A 116 -8.40 3.15 -17.38
C CYS A 116 -8.61 2.88 -18.89
N ILE A 117 -9.77 2.32 -19.27
CA ILE A 117 -10.13 2.10 -20.68
C ILE A 117 -10.14 3.42 -21.46
N ARG A 118 -10.62 4.49 -20.88
CA ARG A 118 -10.62 5.81 -21.53
C ARG A 118 -9.21 6.32 -21.76
N VAL A 119 -8.34 6.24 -20.76
CA VAL A 119 -6.94 6.67 -20.85
C VAL A 119 -6.19 5.83 -21.89
N SER A 120 -6.38 4.52 -21.90
CA SER A 120 -5.83 3.59 -22.87
C SER A 120 -6.24 3.95 -24.31
N ARG A 121 -7.53 4.18 -24.55
CA ARG A 121 -8.06 4.59 -25.88
C ARG A 121 -7.52 5.93 -26.37
N GLU A 122 -7.13 6.82 -25.45
CA GLU A 122 -6.47 8.08 -25.78
C GLU A 122 -4.94 7.90 -26.02
N GLY A 123 -4.39 6.67 -25.90
CA GLY A 123 -2.96 6.36 -26.05
C GLY A 123 -2.14 6.63 -24.82
N GLY A 124 -2.76 6.65 -23.62
CA GLY A 124 -2.10 6.89 -22.33
C GLY A 124 -1.57 5.62 -21.69
N THR A 125 -0.34 5.68 -21.18
CA THR A 125 0.26 4.64 -20.32
C THR A 125 -0.30 4.74 -18.92
N ILE A 126 -0.70 3.60 -18.35
CA ILE A 126 -1.32 3.50 -17.02
C ILE A 126 -0.37 2.77 -16.09
N ALA A 127 -0.26 3.19 -14.84
CA ALA A 127 0.52 2.49 -13.83
C ALA A 127 -0.32 2.18 -12.58
N ILE A 128 -0.17 0.96 -12.07
CA ILE A 128 -0.92 0.43 -10.92
C ILE A 128 0.04 -0.36 -10.04
N ALA A 129 -0.04 -0.16 -8.72
CA ALA A 129 0.50 -1.08 -7.73
C ALA A 129 -0.61 -2.08 -7.35
N PRO A 130 -0.59 -3.33 -7.84
CA PRO A 130 -1.70 -4.27 -7.66
C PRO A 130 -1.88 -4.70 -6.21
N GLU A 131 -0.86 -4.55 -5.38
CA GLU A 131 -0.92 -4.76 -3.93
C GLU A 131 -1.84 -3.77 -3.20
N GLY A 132 -2.12 -2.59 -3.80
CA GLY A 132 -2.96 -1.55 -3.21
C GLY A 132 -2.37 -0.86 -1.98
N ASN A 133 -1.38 -1.44 -1.33
CA ASN A 133 -0.67 -0.91 -0.16
C ASN A 133 0.85 -1.10 -0.28
N ARG A 134 1.61 -0.25 0.41
CA ARG A 134 3.05 -0.49 0.61
C ARG A 134 3.26 -1.65 1.56
N THR A 135 4.27 -2.48 1.27
CA THR A 135 4.62 -3.60 2.13
C THR A 135 5.00 -3.14 3.56
N PHE A 136 4.63 -3.96 4.54
CA PHE A 136 5.10 -3.88 5.93
C PHE A 136 6.15 -4.94 6.25
N SER A 137 6.19 -6.02 5.46
CA SER A 137 7.07 -7.19 5.67
C SER A 137 8.35 -7.16 4.85
N GLY A 138 8.41 -6.30 3.81
CA GLY A 138 9.47 -6.38 2.79
C GLY A 138 9.18 -7.39 1.67
N SER A 139 8.17 -8.24 1.85
CA SER A 139 7.69 -9.14 0.79
C SER A 139 6.60 -8.45 -0.03
N THR A 140 6.48 -8.85 -1.29
CA THR A 140 5.36 -8.43 -2.15
C THR A 140 4.06 -8.94 -1.55
N GLY A 141 3.08 -8.05 -1.42
CA GLY A 141 1.79 -8.33 -0.80
C GLY A 141 0.81 -9.08 -1.69
N TYR A 142 -0.36 -9.32 -1.15
CA TYR A 142 -1.48 -9.94 -1.89
C TYR A 142 -1.86 -9.09 -3.12
N MET A 143 -2.16 -9.78 -4.21
CA MET A 143 -2.67 -9.18 -5.45
C MET A 143 -4.01 -9.81 -5.81
N ASN A 144 -5.03 -8.96 -5.95
CA ASN A 144 -6.36 -9.42 -6.36
C ASN A 144 -6.39 -9.82 -7.84
N ASP A 145 -7.09 -10.89 -8.17
CA ASP A 145 -7.23 -11.43 -9.53
C ASP A 145 -7.87 -10.44 -10.51
N ALA A 146 -8.58 -9.42 -10.01
CA ALA A 146 -9.11 -8.33 -10.83
C ALA A 146 -8.05 -7.62 -11.70
N ILE A 147 -6.75 -7.74 -11.35
CA ILE A 147 -5.66 -7.20 -12.18
C ILE A 147 -5.54 -7.94 -13.51
N VAL A 148 -5.79 -9.24 -13.55
CA VAL A 148 -5.82 -10.07 -14.76
C VAL A 148 -6.96 -9.61 -15.66
N LEU A 149 -8.16 -9.44 -15.11
CA LEU A 149 -9.32 -8.95 -15.86
C LEU A 149 -9.09 -7.57 -16.44
N LEU A 150 -8.41 -6.69 -15.69
CA LEU A 150 -8.05 -5.36 -16.19
C LEU A 150 -7.03 -5.45 -17.33
N ALA A 151 -5.99 -6.27 -17.20
CA ALA A 151 -4.97 -6.45 -18.23
C ALA A 151 -5.60 -6.93 -19.55
N ARG A 152 -6.47 -7.95 -19.51
CA ARG A 152 -7.22 -8.43 -20.67
C ARG A 152 -8.12 -7.35 -21.28
N LYS A 153 -8.84 -6.59 -20.45
CA LYS A 153 -9.76 -5.54 -20.89
C LYS A 153 -9.05 -4.40 -21.58
N LEU A 154 -7.83 -4.07 -21.16
CA LEU A 154 -7.02 -3.01 -21.75
C LEU A 154 -6.31 -3.47 -23.03
N ALA A 155 -6.01 -4.75 -23.17
CA ALA A 155 -5.33 -5.35 -24.32
C ALA A 155 -4.05 -4.57 -24.73
N MET A 156 -3.25 -4.18 -23.72
CA MET A 156 -1.99 -3.46 -23.89
C MET A 156 -0.81 -4.34 -23.46
N PRO A 157 0.42 -4.07 -23.94
CA PRO A 157 1.60 -4.69 -23.33
C PRO A 157 1.64 -4.41 -21.81
N VAL A 158 1.90 -5.45 -21.00
CA VAL A 158 2.03 -5.34 -19.55
C VAL A 158 3.51 -5.30 -19.19
N ALA A 159 3.97 -4.17 -18.66
CA ALA A 159 5.35 -4.02 -18.18
C ALA A 159 5.37 -4.23 -16.66
N LEU A 160 6.11 -5.23 -16.19
CA LEU A 160 6.31 -5.52 -14.79
C LEU A 160 7.53 -4.75 -14.30
N PHE A 161 7.30 -3.75 -13.46
CA PHE A 161 8.33 -2.85 -12.95
C PHE A 161 8.66 -3.19 -11.51
N ARG A 162 9.88 -3.69 -11.30
CA ARG A 162 10.36 -4.14 -9.99
C ARG A 162 11.19 -3.06 -9.31
N ILE A 163 10.96 -2.88 -8.02
CA ILE A 163 11.73 -2.02 -7.12
C ILE A 163 12.31 -2.91 -6.04
N GLU A 164 13.63 -2.89 -5.89
CA GLU A 164 14.41 -3.67 -4.94
C GLU A 164 15.19 -2.74 -4.01
N GLY A 165 15.42 -3.16 -2.76
CA GLY A 165 16.09 -2.38 -1.72
C GLY A 165 15.22 -1.29 -1.10
N GLY A 166 14.00 -1.09 -1.58
CA GLY A 166 13.12 -0.01 -1.14
C GLY A 166 12.66 -0.18 0.30
N TYR A 167 12.34 -1.40 0.70
CA TYR A 167 11.96 -1.71 2.07
C TYR A 167 13.13 -1.48 3.03
N GLY A 168 14.33 -1.93 2.69
CA GLY A 168 15.50 -1.72 3.53
C GLY A 168 15.85 -0.25 3.70
N VAL A 169 15.84 0.54 2.61
CA VAL A 169 16.16 1.96 2.64
C VAL A 169 15.10 2.79 3.35
N HIS A 170 13.82 2.54 3.13
CA HIS A 170 12.74 3.31 3.74
C HIS A 170 11.51 2.46 4.03
N PRO A 171 11.57 1.57 5.03
CA PRO A 171 10.43 0.76 5.43
C PRO A 171 9.20 1.61 5.72
N ARG A 172 8.02 1.08 5.48
CA ARG A 172 6.76 1.81 5.70
C ARG A 172 6.59 2.27 7.14
N TRP A 173 7.07 1.48 8.09
CA TRP A 173 6.99 1.77 9.52
C TRP A 173 8.01 2.81 10.00
N SER A 174 9.13 3.00 9.30
CA SER A 174 10.21 3.90 9.71
C SER A 174 9.97 5.36 9.28
N ASP A 175 10.43 6.31 10.09
CA ASP A 175 10.46 7.74 9.75
C ASP A 175 11.79 8.17 9.12
N VAL A 176 12.82 7.30 9.15
CA VAL A 176 14.14 7.60 8.63
C VAL A 176 14.41 6.92 7.29
N VAL A 177 15.20 7.56 6.46
CA VAL A 177 15.74 6.98 5.23
C VAL A 177 17.13 6.49 5.55
N ARG A 178 17.40 5.20 5.36
CA ARG A 178 18.65 4.53 5.68
C ARG A 178 19.61 4.60 4.50
N SER A 179 20.89 4.46 4.77
CA SER A 179 21.86 4.17 3.73
C SER A 179 21.64 2.76 3.18
N GLY A 180 21.82 2.60 1.87
CA GLY A 180 21.66 1.32 1.18
C GLY A 180 21.46 1.54 -0.31
N GLY A 181 21.46 0.47 -1.08
CA GLY A 181 21.22 0.48 -2.52
C GLY A 181 19.78 0.20 -2.85
N MET A 182 19.23 0.95 -3.81
CA MET A 182 17.94 0.65 -4.43
C MET A 182 18.09 0.52 -5.93
N ARG A 183 17.37 -0.42 -6.51
CA ARG A 183 17.29 -0.61 -7.96
C ARG A 183 15.82 -0.61 -8.40
N ALA A 184 15.55 0.00 -9.55
CA ALA A 184 14.20 0.02 -10.11
C ALA A 184 14.27 -0.17 -11.63
N TYR A 185 13.60 -1.18 -12.15
CA TYR A 185 13.73 -1.61 -13.55
C TYR A 185 12.50 -2.41 -14.01
N VAL A 186 12.36 -2.57 -15.35
CA VAL A 186 11.37 -3.49 -15.91
C VAL A 186 11.95 -4.90 -15.88
N SER A 187 11.34 -5.77 -15.10
CA SER A 187 11.76 -7.18 -14.96
C SER A 187 11.27 -8.05 -16.11
N ARG A 188 10.08 -7.75 -16.65
CA ARG A 188 9.44 -8.49 -17.73
C ARG A 188 8.44 -7.62 -18.47
N VAL A 189 8.27 -7.88 -19.77
CA VAL A 189 7.14 -7.40 -20.56
C VAL A 189 6.34 -8.60 -21.06
N ILE A 190 5.01 -8.56 -20.90
CA ILE A 190 4.07 -9.55 -21.41
C ILE A 190 3.35 -8.89 -22.59
N SER A 191 3.45 -9.47 -23.77
CA SER A 191 2.82 -8.90 -24.97
C SER A 191 1.29 -9.03 -24.91
N PRO A 192 0.53 -8.24 -25.72
CA PRO A 192 -0.92 -8.37 -25.79
C PRO A 192 -1.38 -9.77 -26.21
N GLU A 193 -0.61 -10.43 -27.09
CA GLU A 193 -0.86 -11.81 -27.53
C GLU A 193 -0.71 -12.78 -26.37
N GLN A 194 0.39 -12.69 -25.61
CA GLN A 194 0.61 -13.50 -24.41
C GLN A 194 -0.49 -13.27 -23.35
N VAL A 195 -0.90 -12.00 -23.12
CA VAL A 195 -2.02 -11.68 -22.22
C VAL A 195 -3.31 -12.38 -22.67
N LYS A 196 -3.53 -12.54 -23.99
CA LYS A 196 -4.70 -13.21 -24.55
C LYS A 196 -4.62 -14.73 -24.42
N ASP A 197 -3.44 -15.30 -24.64
CA ASP A 197 -3.25 -16.76 -24.81
C ASP A 197 -3.04 -17.47 -23.46
N MET A 198 -2.48 -16.82 -22.45
CA MET A 198 -2.31 -17.37 -21.08
C MET A 198 -3.66 -17.60 -20.40
N SER A 199 -3.77 -18.60 -19.52
CA SER A 199 -4.90 -18.72 -18.58
C SER A 199 -4.87 -17.57 -17.56
N ASP A 200 -5.93 -17.40 -16.76
CA ASP A 200 -5.97 -16.34 -15.73
C ASP A 200 -4.95 -16.64 -14.62
N GLU A 201 -4.78 -17.90 -14.26
CA GLU A 201 -3.81 -18.38 -13.27
C GLU A 201 -2.37 -18.17 -13.75
N GLU A 202 -2.08 -18.53 -15.01
CA GLU A 202 -0.75 -18.33 -15.61
C GLU A 202 -0.38 -16.87 -15.70
N LEU A 203 -1.31 -16.01 -16.11
CA LEU A 203 -1.07 -14.56 -16.18
C LEU A 203 -0.87 -13.96 -14.80
N LEU A 204 -1.67 -14.36 -13.81
CA LEU A 204 -1.51 -13.92 -12.42
C LEU A 204 -0.16 -14.38 -11.84
N ALA A 205 0.22 -15.63 -12.07
CA ALA A 205 1.51 -16.17 -11.65
C ALA A 205 2.69 -15.40 -12.28
N ALA A 206 2.61 -15.12 -13.58
CA ALA A 206 3.62 -14.34 -14.29
C ALA A 206 3.73 -12.90 -13.75
N ILE A 207 2.61 -12.26 -13.38
CA ILE A 207 2.59 -10.93 -12.75
C ILE A 207 3.23 -11.00 -11.36
N LYS A 208 2.83 -11.97 -10.53
CA LYS A 208 3.37 -12.14 -9.18
C LYS A 208 4.88 -12.38 -9.22
N ASP A 209 5.36 -13.29 -10.07
CA ASP A 209 6.79 -13.60 -10.22
C ASP A 209 7.57 -12.36 -10.69
N GLY A 210 7.09 -11.65 -11.71
CA GLY A 210 7.73 -10.45 -12.24
C GLY A 210 7.85 -9.32 -11.23
N LEU A 211 6.98 -9.25 -10.22
CA LEU A 211 6.96 -8.22 -9.17
C LEU A 211 7.49 -8.71 -7.83
N ALA A 212 7.82 -10.01 -7.70
CA ALA A 212 8.20 -10.63 -6.45
C ALA A 212 9.44 -9.98 -5.84
N THR A 213 9.35 -9.60 -4.58
CA THR A 213 10.46 -9.19 -3.72
C THR A 213 10.29 -9.80 -2.33
N ARG A 214 11.40 -10.07 -1.66
CA ARG A 214 11.44 -10.59 -0.31
C ARG A 214 12.64 -10.00 0.40
N GLU A 215 12.46 -8.90 1.10
CA GLU A 215 13.51 -8.10 1.71
C GLU A 215 13.41 -8.09 3.25
N GLY A 216 14.47 -7.59 3.91
CA GLY A 216 14.52 -7.47 5.37
C GLY A 216 14.83 -8.76 6.09
N ARG A 217 15.69 -9.61 5.46
CA ARG A 217 16.03 -10.96 5.93
C ARG A 217 17.53 -11.23 5.97
N GLY A 218 18.36 -10.17 6.00
CA GLY A 218 19.81 -10.29 6.09
C GLY A 218 20.56 -10.16 4.77
N GLU A 219 19.86 -9.85 3.65
CA GLU A 219 20.50 -9.85 2.32
C GLU A 219 21.44 -8.66 2.09
N HIS A 220 21.11 -7.50 2.65
CA HIS A 220 21.84 -6.25 2.45
C HIS A 220 21.84 -5.39 3.70
N ALA A 221 22.91 -4.63 3.89
CA ALA A 221 23.03 -3.70 5.00
C ALA A 221 22.39 -2.35 4.70
N TYR A 222 21.63 -1.85 5.68
CA TYR A 222 20.94 -0.56 5.66
C TYR A 222 21.25 0.22 6.95
N PRO A 223 22.51 0.63 7.17
CA PRO A 223 22.96 1.20 8.43
C PRO A 223 22.27 2.53 8.73
N HIS A 224 21.80 2.66 9.96
CA HIS A 224 21.27 3.90 10.52
C HIS A 224 21.22 3.80 12.05
N PRO A 225 21.62 4.82 12.83
CA PRO A 225 21.58 4.76 14.29
C PRO A 225 20.16 4.57 14.86
N ARG A 226 19.13 4.99 14.14
CA ARG A 226 17.72 4.85 14.52
C ARG A 226 16.99 3.78 13.68
N ARG A 227 17.67 2.65 13.41
CA ARG A 227 17.17 1.63 12.47
C ARG A 227 15.99 0.81 12.98
N ALA A 228 15.80 0.73 14.30
CA ALA A 228 14.62 0.06 14.89
C ALA A 228 13.45 1.01 15.16
N GLU A 229 13.67 2.33 15.13
CA GLU A 229 12.68 3.30 15.60
C GLU A 229 11.36 3.22 14.83
N TYR A 230 10.28 3.10 15.58
CA TYR A 230 8.91 2.88 15.12
C TYR A 230 8.62 1.48 14.53
N LEU A 231 9.44 0.46 14.81
CA LEU A 231 9.14 -0.90 14.37
C LEU A 231 7.83 -1.44 14.98
N GLU A 232 7.40 -0.94 16.13
CA GLU A 232 6.10 -1.23 16.76
C GLU A 232 4.88 -0.90 15.88
N ARG A 233 5.06 -0.14 14.80
CA ARG A 233 4.01 0.06 13.79
C ARG A 233 3.77 -1.18 12.92
N ALA A 234 4.79 -2.05 12.81
CA ALA A 234 4.75 -3.28 12.01
C ALA A 234 4.65 -4.53 12.86
N VAL A 235 5.27 -4.55 14.06
CA VAL A 235 5.26 -5.70 14.96
C VAL A 235 4.50 -5.38 16.24
N TYR A 236 3.65 -6.31 16.68
CA TYR A 236 2.80 -6.18 17.87
C TYR A 236 2.55 -7.53 18.59
N VAL A 237 3.28 -8.58 18.18
CA VAL A 237 3.24 -9.90 18.83
C VAL A 237 4.61 -10.24 19.39
N CYS A 238 4.66 -10.46 20.70
CA CYS A 238 5.84 -10.89 21.43
C CYS A 238 5.88 -12.42 21.51
N PRO A 239 7.02 -13.07 21.28
CA PRO A 239 7.11 -14.53 21.38
C PRO A 239 6.78 -15.05 22.78
N THR A 240 6.96 -14.24 23.84
CA THR A 240 6.67 -14.63 25.22
C THR A 240 5.26 -14.27 25.66
N CYS A 241 4.72 -13.12 25.21
CA CYS A 241 3.49 -12.54 25.78
C CYS A 241 2.27 -12.60 24.85
N GLY A 242 2.46 -12.99 23.58
CA GLY A 242 1.44 -12.83 22.56
C GLY A 242 1.24 -11.37 22.14
N MET A 243 0.01 -10.97 21.79
CA MET A 243 -0.29 -9.59 21.40
C MET A 243 0.02 -8.61 22.54
N THR A 244 0.84 -7.59 22.23
CA THR A 244 1.34 -6.65 23.22
C THR A 244 1.74 -5.32 22.58
N GLU A 245 2.27 -4.41 23.41
CA GLU A 245 2.86 -3.15 23.02
C GLU A 245 4.39 -3.27 23.01
N PHE A 246 5.01 -2.66 21.99
CA PHE A 246 6.46 -2.48 21.95
C PHE A 246 6.81 -1.00 22.00
N TYR A 247 8.02 -0.73 22.44
CA TYR A 247 8.66 0.58 22.37
C TYR A 247 10.02 0.42 21.70
N SER A 248 10.24 1.15 20.62
CA SER A 248 11.50 1.10 19.88
C SER A 248 12.28 2.41 20.00
N GLU A 249 13.58 2.30 20.18
CA GLU A 249 14.51 3.43 20.22
C GLU A 249 15.87 3.02 19.67
N GLY A 250 16.48 3.89 18.84
CA GLY A 250 17.77 3.61 18.23
C GLY A 250 17.76 2.32 17.42
N ALA A 251 18.47 1.32 17.90
CA ALA A 251 18.60 -0.01 17.32
C ALA A 251 17.76 -1.08 18.02
N THR A 252 17.02 -0.75 19.07
CA THR A 252 16.35 -1.74 19.93
C THR A 252 14.85 -1.61 19.94
N VAL A 253 14.17 -2.72 20.17
CA VAL A 253 12.71 -2.83 20.38
C VAL A 253 12.46 -3.59 21.66
N ARG A 254 11.69 -3.03 22.59
CA ARG A 254 11.41 -3.62 23.89
C ARG A 254 9.91 -3.91 24.05
N CYS A 255 9.60 -5.13 24.46
CA CYS A 255 8.26 -5.50 24.87
C CYS A 255 7.89 -4.79 26.18
N GLN A 256 6.75 -4.09 26.20
CA GLN A 256 6.32 -3.33 27.37
C GLN A 256 5.72 -4.23 28.49
N LYS A 257 5.42 -5.51 28.18
CA LYS A 257 4.83 -6.45 29.14
C LYS A 257 5.89 -7.30 29.85
N CYS A 258 6.78 -7.98 29.12
CA CYS A 258 7.79 -8.88 29.71
C CYS A 258 9.22 -8.32 29.71
N GLY A 259 9.46 -7.18 29.06
CA GLY A 259 10.78 -6.57 29.01
C GLY A 259 11.72 -7.17 27.96
N LEU A 260 11.33 -8.21 27.22
CA LEU A 260 12.13 -8.76 26.13
C LEU A 260 12.65 -7.64 25.23
N THR A 261 13.95 -7.55 25.08
CA THR A 261 14.63 -6.55 24.25
C THR A 261 15.25 -7.24 23.03
N VAL A 262 14.89 -6.75 21.86
CA VAL A 262 15.36 -7.24 20.56
C VAL A 262 16.20 -6.16 19.90
N THR A 263 17.43 -6.48 19.51
CA THR A 263 18.33 -5.60 18.77
C THR A 263 18.15 -5.87 17.27
N VAL A 264 17.96 -4.81 16.50
CA VAL A 264 17.90 -4.85 15.04
C VAL A 264 19.31 -4.52 14.50
N ASN A 265 19.87 -5.40 13.68
CA ASN A 265 21.15 -5.22 13.01
C ASN A 265 21.01 -4.37 11.73
N ASP A 266 22.13 -3.96 11.15
CA ASP A 266 22.13 -3.11 9.94
C ASP A 266 21.55 -3.83 8.71
N ASP A 267 21.66 -5.16 8.65
CA ASP A 267 21.07 -6.02 7.60
C ASP A 267 19.61 -6.42 7.88
N MET A 268 18.99 -5.85 8.93
CA MET A 268 17.62 -6.16 9.37
C MET A 268 17.46 -7.56 10.00
N THR A 269 18.54 -8.29 10.26
CA THR A 269 18.51 -9.42 11.19
C THR A 269 18.25 -8.93 12.61
N VAL A 270 17.81 -9.83 13.49
CA VAL A 270 17.49 -9.50 14.88
C VAL A 270 18.18 -10.44 15.84
N THR A 271 18.58 -9.91 17.00
CA THR A 271 19.19 -10.67 18.10
C THR A 271 18.57 -10.28 19.44
N ALA A 272 18.57 -11.20 20.40
CA ALA A 272 18.15 -10.96 21.77
C ALA A 272 18.95 -11.87 22.71
N ASP A 273 18.89 -11.62 24.01
CA ASP A 273 19.55 -12.46 25.03
C ASP A 273 18.88 -13.85 25.16
N THR A 274 17.66 -13.99 24.69
CA THR A 274 16.91 -15.26 24.66
C THR A 274 16.67 -15.68 23.20
N PRO A 275 16.55 -17.00 22.92
CA PRO A 275 16.25 -17.50 21.58
C PRO A 275 14.93 -16.90 21.03
N LEU A 276 14.98 -16.46 19.78
CA LEU A 276 13.80 -15.94 19.06
C LEU A 276 13.34 -16.97 18.01
N PRO A 277 12.03 -17.08 17.73
CA PRO A 277 11.50 -17.97 16.69
C PRO A 277 11.68 -17.41 15.27
N PHE A 278 12.42 -16.33 15.11
CA PHE A 278 12.73 -15.65 13.85
C PHE A 278 14.13 -15.01 13.93
N ALA A 279 14.79 -14.88 12.78
CA ALA A 279 16.13 -14.31 12.69
C ALA A 279 16.17 -12.89 12.08
N SER A 280 15.07 -12.39 11.55
CA SER A 280 14.99 -11.09 10.86
C SER A 280 13.65 -10.39 11.06
N ILE A 281 13.58 -9.08 10.71
CA ILE A 281 12.32 -8.32 10.79
C ILE A 281 11.27 -8.93 9.86
N GLY A 282 11.67 -9.36 8.65
CA GLY A 282 10.75 -9.99 7.71
C GLY A 282 10.17 -11.30 8.24
N GLU A 283 11.02 -12.12 8.88
CA GLU A 283 10.57 -13.36 9.53
C GLU A 283 9.74 -13.11 10.79
N TRP A 284 10.06 -12.07 11.57
CA TRP A 284 9.20 -11.66 12.69
C TRP A 284 7.80 -11.29 12.22
N TYR A 285 7.71 -10.57 11.11
CA TYR A 285 6.42 -10.24 10.51
C TYR A 285 5.66 -11.50 10.08
N ASP A 286 6.31 -12.43 9.38
CA ASP A 286 5.68 -13.69 8.94
C ASP A 286 5.21 -14.52 10.14
N TRP A 287 6.09 -14.70 11.13
CA TRP A 287 5.77 -15.40 12.38
C TRP A 287 4.58 -14.76 13.12
N GLN A 288 4.54 -13.43 13.20
CA GLN A 288 3.40 -12.70 13.76
C GLN A 288 2.09 -12.97 13.00
N CYS A 289 2.16 -13.04 11.68
CA CYS A 289 1.01 -13.39 10.85
C CYS A 289 0.52 -14.80 11.13
N ASP A 290 1.44 -15.76 11.25
CA ASP A 290 1.11 -17.15 11.60
C ASP A 290 0.49 -17.21 13.01
N TYR A 291 1.03 -16.48 13.98
CA TYR A 291 0.44 -16.37 15.32
C TYR A 291 -1.00 -15.85 15.27
N VAL A 292 -1.26 -14.74 14.56
CA VAL A 292 -2.62 -14.18 14.44
C VAL A 292 -3.56 -15.14 13.70
N ASN A 293 -3.05 -15.91 12.73
CA ASN A 293 -3.82 -16.94 12.05
C ASN A 293 -4.11 -18.18 12.91
N SER A 294 -3.27 -18.46 13.93
CA SER A 294 -3.46 -19.60 14.84
C SER A 294 -4.48 -19.35 15.94
N ILE A 295 -4.79 -18.07 16.23
CA ILE A 295 -5.78 -17.72 17.25
C ILE A 295 -7.17 -17.50 16.65
N ASP A 296 -8.21 -17.74 17.45
CA ASP A 296 -9.55 -17.24 17.18
C ASP A 296 -9.79 -15.98 18.03
N PRO A 297 -9.78 -14.78 17.45
CA PRO A 297 -10.02 -13.56 18.20
C PRO A 297 -11.37 -13.54 18.91
N ARG A 298 -12.37 -14.29 18.42
CA ARG A 298 -13.73 -14.35 18.99
C ARG A 298 -13.76 -15.00 20.38
N GLU A 299 -12.77 -15.84 20.71
CA GLU A 299 -12.60 -16.44 22.03
C GLU A 299 -12.02 -15.48 23.07
N ILE A 300 -11.47 -14.34 22.61
CA ILE A 300 -10.85 -13.35 23.52
C ILE A 300 -11.92 -12.39 24.01
N THR A 301 -12.18 -12.44 25.32
CA THR A 301 -13.12 -11.54 25.99
C THR A 301 -12.46 -10.20 26.33
N GLY A 302 -13.21 -9.10 26.12
CA GLY A 302 -12.73 -7.75 26.43
C GLY A 302 -11.91 -7.08 25.30
N PRO A 303 -11.27 -5.95 25.62
CA PRO A 303 -10.53 -5.16 24.67
C PRO A 303 -9.17 -5.80 24.31
N LEU A 304 -8.89 -5.92 23.02
CA LEU A 304 -7.58 -6.34 22.50
C LEU A 304 -6.54 -5.21 22.53
N HIS A 305 -7.01 -3.96 22.42
CA HIS A 305 -6.17 -2.77 22.48
C HIS A 305 -7.01 -1.51 22.70
N THR A 306 -6.50 -0.59 23.51
CA THR A 306 -7.13 0.72 23.77
C THR A 306 -6.13 1.86 23.57
N THR A 307 -6.59 2.97 22.99
CA THR A 307 -5.79 4.19 22.82
C THR A 307 -6.72 5.37 22.54
N THR A 308 -6.16 6.49 22.09
CA THR A 308 -6.92 7.68 21.68
C THR A 308 -6.64 8.01 20.22
N ALA A 309 -7.67 8.41 19.50
CA ALA A 309 -7.59 8.78 18.11
C ALA A 309 -8.25 10.12 17.81
N ARG A 310 -7.75 10.81 16.82
CA ARG A 310 -8.50 11.88 16.15
C ARG A 310 -9.40 11.25 15.10
N LEU A 311 -10.72 11.31 15.32
CA LEU A 311 -11.75 10.79 14.43
C LEU A 311 -12.19 11.88 13.44
N SER A 312 -12.21 11.56 12.16
CA SER A 312 -12.70 12.44 11.10
C SER A 312 -13.45 11.66 10.03
N GLU A 313 -14.44 12.27 9.40
CA GLU A 313 -15.06 11.74 8.19
C GLU A 313 -14.30 12.23 6.94
N VAL A 314 -14.06 11.32 6.01
CA VAL A 314 -13.35 11.58 4.75
C VAL A 314 -14.37 11.71 3.62
N ILE A 315 -14.52 12.92 3.06
CA ILE A 315 -15.41 13.18 1.95
C ILE A 315 -14.56 13.46 0.71
N PRO A 316 -14.69 12.65 -0.37
CA PRO A 316 -13.93 12.89 -1.60
C PRO A 316 -14.08 14.32 -2.13
N TYR A 317 -12.94 14.92 -2.55
CA TYR A 317 -12.83 16.30 -3.05
C TYR A 317 -13.19 17.43 -2.07
N LYS A 318 -13.47 17.12 -0.80
CA LYS A 318 -13.71 18.09 0.27
C LYS A 318 -12.61 18.01 1.33
N LYS A 319 -12.63 18.96 2.25
CA LYS A 319 -11.83 18.85 3.49
C LYS A 319 -12.45 17.79 4.38
N LYS A 320 -11.60 17.05 5.11
CA LYS A 320 -12.07 16.12 6.14
C LYS A 320 -12.88 16.88 7.20
N VAL A 321 -13.98 16.30 7.60
CA VAL A 321 -14.80 16.81 8.69
C VAL A 321 -14.31 16.19 9.98
N LEU A 322 -13.82 17.01 10.90
CA LEU A 322 -13.43 16.56 12.23
C LEU A 322 -14.69 16.23 13.03
N ILE A 323 -14.73 15.03 13.60
CA ILE A 323 -15.81 14.57 14.49
C ILE A 323 -15.36 14.72 15.93
N ASP A 324 -14.21 14.13 16.29
CA ASP A 324 -13.65 14.17 17.64
C ASP A 324 -12.12 14.29 17.57
N LYS A 325 -11.54 15.14 18.43
CA LYS A 325 -10.07 15.32 18.52
C LYS A 325 -9.40 14.23 19.36
N HIS A 326 -10.12 13.65 20.33
CA HIS A 326 -9.60 12.77 21.35
C HIS A 326 -10.54 11.57 21.62
N ALA A 327 -11.12 11.01 20.56
CA ALA A 327 -12.01 9.85 20.66
C ALA A 327 -11.29 8.69 21.36
N PRO A 328 -11.83 8.12 22.45
CA PRO A 328 -11.39 6.83 22.96
C PRO A 328 -11.51 5.78 21.84
N LEU A 329 -10.42 5.12 21.50
CA LEU A 329 -10.36 4.10 20.46
C LEU A 329 -10.10 2.74 21.07
N THR A 330 -11.01 1.80 20.86
CA THR A 330 -10.85 0.43 21.35
C THR A 330 -11.04 -0.58 20.23
N LEU A 331 -10.13 -1.54 20.14
CA LEU A 331 -10.22 -2.72 19.30
C LEU A 331 -10.76 -3.88 20.13
N TYR A 332 -11.84 -4.48 19.69
CA TYR A 332 -12.38 -5.75 20.16
C TYR A 332 -12.21 -6.84 19.09
N SER A 333 -12.60 -8.03 19.41
CA SER A 333 -12.58 -9.18 18.49
C SER A 333 -13.56 -9.05 17.33
N ASP A 334 -14.67 -8.33 17.52
CA ASP A 334 -15.81 -8.24 16.61
C ASP A 334 -16.08 -6.81 16.09
N ARG A 335 -15.44 -5.80 16.69
CA ARG A 335 -15.69 -4.38 16.36
C ARG A 335 -14.54 -3.47 16.72
N ILE A 336 -14.57 -2.28 16.18
CA ILE A 336 -13.76 -1.12 16.60
C ILE A 336 -14.74 -0.06 17.13
N THR A 337 -14.45 0.52 18.31
CA THR A 337 -15.20 1.69 18.81
C THR A 337 -14.31 2.92 18.80
N ALA A 338 -14.88 4.08 18.44
CA ALA A 338 -14.17 5.37 18.45
C ALA A 338 -15.12 6.48 18.91
N GLY A 339 -15.02 6.90 20.18
CA GLY A 339 -16.03 7.74 20.82
C GLY A 339 -17.40 7.06 20.77
N ASP A 340 -18.40 7.76 20.29
CA ASP A 340 -19.78 7.25 20.14
C ASP A 340 -19.99 6.35 18.90
N TYR A 341 -18.94 6.15 18.09
CA TYR A 341 -19.05 5.33 16.88
C TYR A 341 -18.63 3.89 17.14
N VAL A 342 -19.47 2.96 16.65
CA VAL A 342 -19.22 1.52 16.66
C VAL A 342 -19.10 1.04 15.21
N PHE A 343 -18.01 0.39 14.90
CA PHE A 343 -17.71 -0.20 13.59
C PHE A 343 -17.68 -1.73 13.74
N ASP A 344 -18.85 -2.33 13.68
CA ASP A 344 -19.03 -3.77 13.71
C ASP A 344 -18.39 -4.44 12.49
N PHE A 345 -17.64 -5.52 12.68
CA PHE A 345 -16.92 -6.19 11.59
C PHE A 345 -17.85 -6.89 10.59
N ALA A 346 -19.03 -7.31 11.01
CA ALA A 346 -20.01 -7.90 10.10
C ALA A 346 -20.53 -6.89 9.06
N THR A 347 -20.66 -5.62 9.45
CA THR A 347 -21.21 -4.55 8.60
C THR A 347 -20.15 -3.60 8.04
N THR A 348 -18.91 -3.67 8.54
CA THR A 348 -17.78 -2.89 8.03
C THR A 348 -17.23 -3.51 6.75
N SER A 349 -17.20 -2.75 5.66
CA SER A 349 -16.74 -3.26 4.36
C SER A 349 -15.23 -3.46 4.31
N VAL A 350 -14.45 -2.49 4.82
CA VAL A 350 -12.98 -2.48 4.74
C VAL A 350 -12.38 -1.73 5.92
N VAL A 351 -11.30 -2.28 6.47
CA VAL A 351 -10.37 -1.58 7.36
C VAL A 351 -9.00 -1.56 6.68
N THR A 352 -8.37 -0.41 6.55
CA THR A 352 -7.08 -0.28 5.85
C THR A 352 -6.17 0.72 6.51
N VAL A 353 -4.85 0.45 6.45
CA VAL A 353 -3.82 1.35 6.96
C VAL A 353 -3.51 2.44 5.96
N LEU A 354 -3.58 3.70 6.39
CA LEU A 354 -3.19 4.86 5.61
C LEU A 354 -1.91 5.50 6.16
N GLY A 355 -0.88 5.55 5.35
CA GLY A 355 0.42 6.06 5.79
C GLY A 355 1.03 5.15 6.85
N ARG A 356 1.34 5.68 8.05
CA ARG A 356 2.05 4.98 9.12
C ARG A 356 1.18 4.70 10.35
N ASN A 357 0.35 5.65 10.75
CA ASN A 357 -0.38 5.65 12.02
C ASN A 357 -1.86 6.06 11.87
N LYS A 358 -2.46 5.75 10.73
CA LYS A 358 -3.88 6.04 10.47
C LYS A 358 -4.57 4.79 9.97
N ILE A 359 -5.84 4.69 10.34
CA ILE A 359 -6.77 3.69 9.84
C ILE A 359 -7.88 4.41 9.08
N ASN A 360 -8.25 3.91 7.92
CA ASN A 360 -9.50 4.25 7.26
C ASN A 360 -10.48 3.07 7.44
N ILE A 361 -11.68 3.38 7.91
CA ILE A 361 -12.78 2.42 8.10
C ILE A 361 -13.90 2.80 7.14
N TYR A 362 -14.31 1.84 6.33
CA TYR A 362 -15.41 1.98 5.36
C TYR A 362 -16.65 1.31 5.95
N HIS A 363 -17.58 2.12 6.43
CA HIS A 363 -18.77 1.66 7.15
C HIS A 363 -20.00 2.49 6.77
N GLY A 364 -21.12 1.83 6.48
CA GLY A 364 -22.38 2.50 6.13
C GLY A 364 -22.26 3.44 4.92
N GLY A 365 -21.45 3.10 3.91
CA GLY A 365 -21.22 3.95 2.73
C GLY A 365 -20.38 5.20 2.98
N ARG A 366 -19.88 5.40 4.22
CA ARG A 366 -19.01 6.51 4.66
C ARG A 366 -17.60 6.02 4.88
N VAL A 367 -16.65 6.94 4.87
CA VAL A 367 -15.24 6.67 5.18
C VAL A 367 -14.85 7.45 6.42
N PHE A 368 -14.45 6.73 7.46
CA PHE A 368 -13.94 7.31 8.70
C PHE A 368 -12.44 7.16 8.77
N GLN A 369 -11.75 8.19 9.21
CA GLN A 369 -10.31 8.15 9.42
C GLN A 369 -9.98 8.37 10.89
N LEU A 370 -9.26 7.41 11.45
CA LEU A 370 -8.67 7.44 12.78
C LEU A 370 -7.18 7.76 12.63
N LYS A 371 -6.72 8.86 13.24
CA LYS A 371 -5.31 9.21 13.32
C LYS A 371 -4.87 9.16 14.78
N CYS A 372 -3.97 8.25 15.10
CA CYS A 372 -3.40 8.08 16.43
C CYS A 372 -2.02 8.72 16.55
N ASP A 373 -1.37 8.50 17.68
CA ASP A 373 0.01 8.94 17.94
C ASP A 373 1.01 8.33 16.92
N LYS A 374 2.27 8.74 17.05
CA LYS A 374 3.30 8.30 16.10
C LYS A 374 3.66 6.81 16.22
N ARG A 375 3.49 6.20 17.39
CA ARG A 375 3.89 4.81 17.67
C ARG A 375 2.78 3.79 17.38
N PHE A 376 1.58 4.25 17.15
CA PHE A 376 0.40 3.43 16.96
C PHE A 376 0.54 2.38 15.84
N SER A 377 0.26 1.12 16.17
CA SER A 377 0.16 0.02 15.22
C SER A 377 -1.23 -0.05 14.58
N ALA A 378 -1.39 0.65 13.46
CA ALA A 378 -2.62 0.56 12.66
C ALA A 378 -2.80 -0.84 12.03
N LEU A 379 -1.69 -1.55 11.84
CA LEU A 379 -1.65 -2.90 11.27
C LEU A 379 -2.38 -3.91 12.15
N ARG A 380 -2.23 -3.83 13.49
CA ARG A 380 -2.96 -4.69 14.45
C ARG A 380 -4.47 -4.67 14.19
N TYR A 381 -5.05 -3.48 14.04
CA TYR A 381 -6.48 -3.29 13.80
C TYR A 381 -6.94 -3.91 12.47
N MET A 382 -6.14 -3.72 11.43
CA MET A 382 -6.43 -4.29 10.11
C MET A 382 -6.35 -5.82 10.14
N ASN A 383 -5.31 -6.39 10.75
CA ASN A 383 -5.10 -7.84 10.80
C ASN A 383 -6.20 -8.54 11.60
N ILE A 384 -6.58 -8.02 12.77
CA ILE A 384 -7.68 -8.59 13.56
C ILE A 384 -9.02 -8.50 12.81
N PHE A 385 -9.31 -7.37 12.18
CA PHE A 385 -10.51 -7.23 11.34
C PHE A 385 -10.58 -8.32 10.26
N TYR A 386 -9.52 -8.52 9.49
CA TYR A 386 -9.53 -9.52 8.42
C TYR A 386 -9.53 -10.94 8.96
N ARG A 387 -8.80 -11.22 10.05
CA ARG A 387 -8.82 -12.54 10.68
C ARG A 387 -10.23 -12.91 11.15
N THR A 388 -10.89 -12.06 11.92
CA THR A 388 -12.26 -12.29 12.40
C THR A 388 -13.26 -12.41 11.25
N ARG A 389 -13.13 -11.54 10.23
CA ARG A 389 -14.02 -11.57 9.06
C ARG A 389 -13.89 -12.85 8.25
N ASN A 390 -12.69 -13.38 8.09
CA ASN A 390 -12.45 -14.64 7.36
C ASN A 390 -13.01 -15.83 8.11
N LEU A 391 -12.84 -15.88 9.43
CA LEU A 391 -13.45 -16.89 10.28
C LEU A 391 -14.99 -16.89 10.20
N ASN A 392 -15.61 -15.70 10.16
CA ASN A 392 -17.06 -15.56 10.07
C ASN A 392 -17.65 -15.97 8.71
N LYS A 393 -16.81 -16.07 7.67
CA LYS A 393 -17.23 -16.50 6.33
C LYS A 393 -17.11 -18.02 6.12
N GLU A 394 -16.76 -18.78 7.15
CA GLU A 394 -16.50 -20.22 7.09
C GLU A 394 -15.45 -20.63 6.04
N ASN A 395 -14.60 -19.71 5.66
CA ASN A 395 -13.56 -19.93 4.66
C ASN A 395 -12.26 -20.30 5.39
N GLU A 396 -12.16 -21.57 5.81
CA GLU A 396 -11.02 -22.10 6.58
C GLU A 396 -9.67 -21.95 5.87
N ASN A 397 -9.67 -21.79 4.54
CA ASN A 397 -8.48 -21.65 3.71
C ASN A 397 -8.01 -20.22 3.52
N ASP A 398 -8.80 -19.20 3.86
CA ASP A 398 -8.40 -17.80 3.75
C ASP A 398 -7.55 -17.37 4.96
N ARG A 399 -6.32 -17.86 5.00
CA ARG A 399 -5.23 -17.27 5.78
C ARG A 399 -4.91 -15.88 5.24
N PHE A 400 -5.84 -14.93 5.44
CA PHE A 400 -5.63 -13.62 4.91
C PHE A 400 -5.25 -12.65 6.02
N ILE A 401 -3.96 -12.48 6.19
CA ILE A 401 -3.40 -11.41 7.01
C ILE A 401 -2.44 -10.62 6.14
N GLY A 402 -2.72 -9.37 6.00
CA GLY A 402 -1.83 -8.41 5.40
C GLY A 402 -2.15 -8.11 3.94
N ILE A 403 -2.98 -7.13 3.76
CA ILE A 403 -2.97 -6.28 2.58
C ILE A 403 -2.00 -5.13 2.81
#